data_315bd3b8e42047331a5c16ae338a00f4
#
_entry.id   315bd3b8e42047331a5c16ae338a00f4
#
_cell.length_a   1.000
_cell.length_b   1.000
_cell.length_c   1.000
_cell.angle_alpha   90.00
_cell.angle_beta   90.00
_cell.angle_gamma   90.00
#
_symmetry.space_group_name_H-M   'P 1'
#
loop_
_entity.id
_entity.type
_entity.pdbx_description
1 polymer ?
#
loop_
_entity_poly.entity_id
_entity_poly.type
_entity_poly.pdbx_seq_one_letter_code
_entity_poly.pdbx_strand_id
1 'polypeptide(L)'
;RSRRQRQMCIRDSYRIVKADSGNIGGDVSEEFHILADSGEDLIAVSNSSDFAANVEVLNYDKDPSELEGKKSPDGKGKLKIKRGIEVGHIFQLGQKYSQAMNVGVKDMNGNSIHPFMGCYGIGVSRIVAAAIEQNHDDRGIQWPDKITPFGVNIICLDPESDEIMKVCSEIYSILKKSGFDPLLDDRDIRAGIKFKEHELLGIPYSIII
;
A
#
# COMPACT_ATOMS: atom_id res chain seq x y z
N ARG A 1 -4.91 -10.60 -19.72
CA ARG A 1 -4.83 -9.12 -19.89
C ARG A 1 -3.51 -8.77 -20.55
N SER A 2 -3.51 -7.88 -21.55
CA SER A 2 -2.32 -7.48 -22.30
C SER A 2 -1.35 -6.68 -21.38
N ARG A 3 -0.05 -6.66 -21.75
CA ARG A 3 0.98 -5.88 -21.03
C ARG A 3 0.60 -4.39 -20.90
N ARG A 4 -0.13 -3.87 -21.91
CA ARG A 4 -0.64 -2.50 -21.95
C ARG A 4 -1.78 -2.25 -20.94
N GLN A 5 -2.66 -3.24 -20.72
CA GLN A 5 -3.72 -3.16 -19.70
C GLN A 5 -3.17 -3.26 -18.28
N ARG A 6 -2.11 -4.07 -18.06
CA ARG A 6 -1.43 -4.12 -16.76
C ARG A 6 -0.71 -2.80 -16.42
N GLN A 7 -0.09 -2.15 -17.41
CA GLN A 7 0.54 -0.84 -17.22
C GLN A 7 -0.48 0.28 -16.97
N MET A 8 -1.65 0.25 -17.62
CA MET A 8 -2.74 1.21 -17.34
C MET A 8 -3.27 1.06 -15.90
N CYS A 9 -3.52 -0.17 -15.45
CA CYS A 9 -3.98 -0.41 -14.07
C CYS A 9 -2.95 0.02 -13.01
N ILE A 10 -1.65 -0.15 -13.27
CA ILE A 10 -0.60 0.29 -12.34
C ILE A 10 -0.52 1.81 -12.30
N ARG A 11 -0.60 2.49 -13.45
CA ARG A 11 -0.55 3.96 -13.51
C ARG A 11 -1.76 4.66 -12.90
N ASP A 12 -2.91 4.00 -12.87
CA ASP A 12 -4.12 4.57 -12.29
C ASP A 12 -4.21 4.39 -10.77
N SER A 13 -3.41 3.49 -10.21
CA SER A 13 -3.50 3.09 -8.81
C SER A 13 -2.40 3.65 -7.91
N TYR A 14 -1.24 4.08 -8.46
CA TYR A 14 -0.18 4.67 -7.66
C TYR A 14 0.57 5.79 -8.41
N ARG A 15 1.24 6.66 -7.64
CA ARG A 15 2.11 7.73 -8.16
C ARG A 15 3.38 7.83 -7.33
N ILE A 16 4.47 8.19 -8.02
CA ILE A 16 5.67 8.73 -7.38
C ILE A 16 5.48 10.23 -7.35
N VAL A 17 5.47 10.81 -6.17
CA VAL A 17 5.05 12.17 -5.88
C VAL A 17 6.25 12.94 -5.37
N LYS A 18 6.54 14.09 -5.95
CA LYS A 18 7.51 15.03 -5.40
C LYS A 18 6.99 15.58 -4.09
N ALA A 19 7.81 15.52 -3.05
CA ALA A 19 7.44 15.87 -1.69
C ALA A 19 8.46 16.82 -1.04
N ASP A 20 8.06 17.44 0.04
CA ASP A 20 8.96 18.20 0.90
C ASP A 20 9.81 17.22 1.73
N SER A 21 11.09 17.52 1.89
CA SER A 21 12.00 16.75 2.74
C SER A 21 11.84 17.07 4.24
N GLY A 22 11.12 18.12 4.59
CA GLY A 22 10.82 18.54 5.95
C GLY A 22 12.05 18.61 6.86
N ASN A 23 11.89 18.19 8.09
CA ASN A 23 12.96 18.19 9.12
C ASN A 23 14.10 17.21 8.80
N ILE A 24 13.83 16.14 8.05
CA ILE A 24 14.84 15.17 7.62
C ILE A 24 15.83 15.89 6.71
N GLY A 25 15.34 16.72 5.80
CA GLY A 25 16.14 17.51 4.87
C GLY A 25 16.71 16.66 3.74
N GLY A 26 17.60 17.28 2.96
CA GLY A 26 18.13 16.74 1.73
C GLY A 26 17.62 17.51 0.52
N ASP A 27 18.19 17.24 -0.64
CA ASP A 27 17.94 18.02 -1.86
C ASP A 27 16.72 17.52 -2.64
N VAL A 28 16.38 16.23 -2.51
CA VAL A 28 15.28 15.59 -3.22
C VAL A 28 14.56 14.65 -2.29
N SER A 29 13.23 14.72 -2.34
CA SER A 29 12.33 13.85 -1.60
C SER A 29 11.20 13.39 -2.51
N GLU A 30 10.89 12.11 -2.49
CA GLU A 30 9.81 11.52 -3.27
C GLU A 30 9.02 10.54 -2.41
N GLU A 31 7.70 10.63 -2.51
CA GLU A 31 6.74 9.75 -1.85
C GLU A 31 6.11 8.78 -2.85
N PHE A 32 5.74 7.62 -2.36
CA PHE A 32 4.97 6.64 -3.11
C PHE A 32 3.54 6.65 -2.59
N HIS A 33 2.61 7.16 -3.39
CA HIS A 33 1.20 7.27 -3.04
C HIS A 33 0.35 6.25 -3.77
N ILE A 34 -0.50 5.58 -3.03
CA ILE A 34 -1.63 4.82 -3.54
C ILE A 34 -2.81 5.78 -3.67
N LEU A 35 -3.40 5.88 -4.88
CA LEU A 35 -4.55 6.75 -5.11
C LEU A 35 -5.80 6.12 -4.50
N ALA A 36 -6.40 6.81 -3.53
CA ALA A 36 -7.62 6.38 -2.85
C ALA A 36 -8.36 7.62 -2.34
N ASP A 37 -9.69 7.63 -2.44
CA ASP A 37 -10.52 8.76 -2.00
C ASP A 37 -10.46 8.99 -0.49
N SER A 38 -10.14 7.95 0.28
CA SER A 38 -9.86 7.99 1.72
C SER A 38 -8.46 8.52 2.09
N GLY A 39 -7.59 8.80 1.09
CA GLY A 39 -6.24 9.29 1.32
C GLY A 39 -6.20 10.62 2.07
N GLU A 40 -5.18 10.80 2.91
CA GLU A 40 -4.99 12.01 3.70
C GLU A 40 -4.39 13.15 2.86
N ASP A 41 -3.46 12.82 1.95
CA ASP A 41 -2.70 13.80 1.19
C ASP A 41 -3.41 14.23 -0.10
N LEU A 42 -3.27 15.50 -0.43
CA LEU A 42 -3.68 16.05 -1.71
C LEU A 42 -2.50 16.10 -2.67
N ILE A 43 -2.63 15.43 -3.80
CA ILE A 43 -1.60 15.37 -4.83
C ILE A 43 -2.12 15.90 -6.16
N ALA A 44 -1.30 16.71 -6.81
CA ALA A 44 -1.55 17.22 -8.15
C ALA A 44 -0.90 16.27 -9.16
N VAL A 45 -1.69 15.63 -10.00
CA VAL A 45 -1.23 14.69 -11.02
C VAL A 45 -1.52 15.23 -12.42
N SER A 46 -0.62 15.01 -13.37
CA SER A 46 -0.88 15.33 -14.78
C SER A 46 -1.79 14.27 -15.40
N ASN A 47 -2.74 14.73 -16.24
CA ASN A 47 -3.59 13.82 -17.01
C ASN A 47 -2.91 13.24 -18.27
N SER A 48 -1.68 13.71 -18.60
CA SER A 48 -0.99 13.33 -19.85
C SER A 48 0.47 12.90 -19.64
N SER A 49 0.98 12.97 -18.41
CA SER A 49 2.35 12.54 -18.07
C SER A 49 2.38 11.83 -16.71
N ASP A 50 3.57 11.38 -16.32
CA ASP A 50 3.81 10.77 -15.00
C ASP A 50 4.06 11.83 -13.90
N PHE A 51 3.93 13.14 -14.22
CA PHE A 51 4.11 14.19 -13.24
C PHE A 51 3.11 14.06 -12.09
N ALA A 52 3.64 14.02 -10.88
CA ALA A 52 2.87 14.12 -9.65
C ALA A 52 3.68 14.89 -8.59
N ALA A 53 3.00 15.71 -7.80
CA ALA A 53 3.59 16.46 -6.70
C ALA A 53 2.58 16.59 -5.57
N ASN A 54 3.05 16.54 -4.32
CA ASN A 54 2.25 16.97 -3.19
C ASN A 54 1.91 18.46 -3.36
N VAL A 55 0.69 18.84 -3.06
CA VAL A 55 0.23 20.23 -3.25
C VAL A 55 1.09 21.22 -2.48
N GLU A 56 1.59 20.82 -1.31
CA GLU A 56 2.48 21.63 -0.47
C GLU A 56 3.78 22.05 -1.20
N VAL A 57 4.34 21.17 -2.04
CA VAL A 57 5.60 21.45 -2.77
C VAL A 57 5.39 22.44 -3.93
N LEU A 58 4.15 22.61 -4.36
CA LEU A 58 3.84 23.53 -5.46
C LEU A 58 3.76 24.99 -5.03
N ASN A 59 4.06 25.31 -3.75
CA ASN A 59 3.99 26.65 -3.17
C ASN A 59 2.67 27.37 -3.48
N TYR A 60 1.59 26.64 -3.34
CA TYR A 60 0.26 27.16 -3.65
C TYR A 60 -0.47 27.53 -2.36
N ASP A 61 -0.38 28.82 -1.99
CA ASP A 61 -0.94 29.38 -0.74
C ASP A 61 -2.49 29.52 -0.75
N LYS A 62 -3.13 29.01 -1.82
CA LYS A 62 -4.58 29.10 -2.01
C LYS A 62 -5.21 27.71 -1.92
N ASP A 63 -6.53 27.66 -2.09
CA ASP A 63 -7.28 26.42 -2.13
C ASP A 63 -6.69 25.46 -3.20
N PRO A 64 -6.24 24.26 -2.82
CA PRO A 64 -5.70 23.28 -3.75
C PRO A 64 -6.62 22.96 -4.95
N SER A 65 -7.93 23.11 -4.79
CA SER A 65 -8.89 22.93 -5.87
C SER A 65 -8.68 23.90 -7.06
N GLU A 66 -8.07 25.05 -6.83
CA GLU A 66 -7.73 26.01 -7.89
C GLU A 66 -6.60 25.52 -8.81
N LEU A 67 -5.87 24.46 -8.45
CA LEU A 67 -4.89 23.81 -9.31
C LEU A 67 -5.54 22.91 -10.36
N GLU A 68 -6.79 22.49 -10.13
CA GLU A 68 -7.53 21.64 -11.07
C GLU A 68 -7.63 22.31 -12.44
N GLY A 69 -7.24 21.58 -13.47
CA GLY A 69 -7.27 22.05 -14.86
C GLY A 69 -6.15 22.99 -15.28
N LYS A 70 -5.27 23.47 -14.37
CA LYS A 70 -4.09 24.26 -14.75
C LYS A 70 -3.09 23.41 -15.54
N LYS A 71 -2.22 24.06 -16.29
CA LYS A 71 -1.15 23.39 -17.04
C LYS A 71 -0.18 22.72 -16.08
N SER A 72 0.17 21.47 -16.37
CA SER A 72 1.19 20.75 -15.58
C SER A 72 2.55 21.44 -15.65
N PRO A 73 3.32 21.50 -14.55
CA PRO A 73 4.65 22.11 -14.50
C PRO A 73 5.66 21.52 -15.49
N ASP A 74 5.50 20.26 -15.89
CA ASP A 74 6.32 19.60 -16.91
C ASP A 74 5.92 19.99 -18.35
N GLY A 75 4.93 20.85 -18.48
CA GLY A 75 4.42 21.32 -19.77
C GLY A 75 3.48 20.36 -20.49
N LYS A 76 3.20 19.20 -19.92
CA LYS A 76 2.40 18.13 -20.54
C LYS A 76 1.08 17.93 -19.80
N GLY A 77 -0.02 18.25 -20.50
CA GLY A 77 -1.36 18.07 -19.99
C GLY A 77 -1.78 19.09 -18.92
N LYS A 78 -2.84 18.74 -18.22
CA LYS A 78 -3.46 19.55 -17.16
C LYS A 78 -3.43 18.79 -15.84
N LEU A 79 -3.34 19.51 -14.74
CA LEU A 79 -3.38 18.97 -13.40
C LEU A 79 -4.79 18.49 -13.05
N LYS A 80 -4.83 17.39 -12.32
CA LYS A 80 -5.98 16.87 -11.57
C LYS A 80 -5.59 16.70 -10.12
N ILE A 81 -6.45 17.11 -9.20
CA ILE A 81 -6.24 16.89 -7.78
C ILE A 81 -6.81 15.53 -7.41
N LYS A 82 -6.00 14.74 -6.72
CA LYS A 82 -6.33 13.40 -6.23
C LYS A 82 -5.96 13.31 -4.77
N ARG A 83 -6.62 12.38 -4.07
CA ARG A 83 -6.19 11.96 -2.74
C ARG A 83 -5.29 10.75 -2.84
N GLY A 84 -4.31 10.66 -1.94
CA GLY A 84 -3.36 9.57 -1.87
C GLY A 84 -3.06 9.13 -0.46
N ILE A 85 -2.72 7.85 -0.34
CA ILE A 85 -2.18 7.24 0.88
C ILE A 85 -0.69 7.07 0.66
N GLU A 86 0.14 7.77 1.42
CA GLU A 86 1.59 7.60 1.39
C GLU A 86 1.97 6.21 1.94
N VAL A 87 2.57 5.37 1.10
CA VAL A 87 2.99 4.02 1.49
C VAL A 87 4.51 3.88 1.61
N GLY A 88 5.25 4.84 1.11
CA GLY A 88 6.70 4.87 1.21
C GLY A 88 7.26 6.24 0.88
N HIS A 89 8.47 6.50 1.37
CA HIS A 89 9.16 7.78 1.20
C HIS A 89 10.65 7.56 1.04
N ILE A 90 11.28 8.29 0.12
CA ILE A 90 12.71 8.27 -0.12
C ILE A 90 13.30 9.68 -0.07
N PHE A 91 14.52 9.79 0.43
CA PHE A 91 15.23 11.05 0.61
C PHE A 91 16.66 10.94 0.10
N GLN A 92 17.11 11.94 -0.64
CA GLN A 92 18.53 12.14 -0.96
C GLN A 92 19.11 13.13 0.05
N LEU A 93 19.79 12.61 1.06
CA LEU A 93 20.29 13.39 2.21
C LEU A 93 21.61 14.12 1.93
N GLY A 94 22.25 13.82 0.79
CA GLY A 94 23.58 14.35 0.51
C GLY A 94 24.57 13.97 1.59
N GLN A 95 25.38 14.93 2.02
CA GLN A 95 26.39 14.75 3.08
C GLN A 95 25.95 15.35 4.44
N LYS A 96 24.71 15.81 4.57
CA LYS A 96 24.19 16.49 5.77
C LYS A 96 24.52 15.74 7.06
N TYR A 97 24.21 14.46 7.10
CA TYR A 97 24.41 13.66 8.32
C TYR A 97 25.84 13.12 8.44
N SER A 98 26.49 12.71 7.36
CA SER A 98 27.86 12.20 7.40
C SER A 98 28.85 13.29 7.85
N GLN A 99 28.64 14.54 7.44
CA GLN A 99 29.42 15.68 7.91
C GLN A 99 29.14 15.98 9.38
N ALA A 100 27.87 16.07 9.80
CA ALA A 100 27.48 16.35 11.18
C ALA A 100 28.00 15.30 12.16
N MET A 101 28.04 14.03 11.76
CA MET A 101 28.55 12.92 12.58
C MET A 101 30.06 12.69 12.40
N ASN A 102 30.72 13.51 11.56
CA ASN A 102 32.15 13.37 11.20
C ASN A 102 32.51 11.95 10.68
N VAL A 103 31.60 11.36 9.90
CA VAL A 103 31.84 10.05 9.26
C VAL A 103 32.65 10.26 7.99
N GLY A 104 33.90 9.82 7.98
CA GLY A 104 34.78 9.92 6.83
C GLY A 104 35.20 8.54 6.30
N VAL A 105 35.29 8.43 4.99
CA VAL A 105 35.86 7.28 4.28
C VAL A 105 37.01 7.73 3.38
N LYS A 106 37.92 6.80 3.03
CA LYS A 106 38.97 7.08 2.08
C LYS A 106 38.48 6.78 0.66
N ASP A 107 38.67 7.75 -0.26
CA ASP A 107 38.48 7.51 -1.67
C ASP A 107 39.64 6.69 -2.29
N MET A 108 39.54 6.37 -3.57
CA MET A 108 40.56 5.58 -4.28
C MET A 108 41.94 6.30 -4.34
N ASN A 109 41.98 7.60 -4.09
CA ASN A 109 43.22 8.42 -4.07
C ASN A 109 43.72 8.60 -2.62
N GLY A 110 43.08 8.03 -1.63
CA GLY A 110 43.42 8.15 -0.22
C GLY A 110 42.94 9.43 0.47
N ASN A 111 42.15 10.28 -0.21
CA ASN A 111 41.57 11.48 0.39
C ASN A 111 40.39 11.12 1.32
N SER A 112 40.25 11.87 2.40
CA SER A 112 39.13 11.72 3.30
C SER A 112 37.89 12.44 2.71
N ILE A 113 36.80 11.70 2.50
CA ILE A 113 35.55 12.24 1.99
C ILE A 113 34.41 11.83 2.91
N HIS A 114 33.37 12.66 3.00
CA HIS A 114 32.12 12.29 3.65
C HIS A 114 31.21 11.57 2.65
N PRO A 115 30.65 10.37 2.98
CA PRO A 115 29.78 9.65 2.06
C PRO A 115 28.46 10.38 1.85
N PHE A 116 27.93 10.28 0.63
CA PHE A 116 26.54 10.63 0.35
C PHE A 116 25.60 9.61 0.96
N MET A 117 24.53 10.09 1.54
CA MET A 117 23.54 9.25 2.25
C MET A 117 22.17 9.37 1.61
N GLY A 118 21.42 8.30 1.68
CA GLY A 118 20.00 8.25 1.38
C GLY A 118 19.23 7.64 2.55
N CYS A 119 17.96 7.96 2.62
CA CYS A 119 17.02 7.36 3.58
C CYS A 119 15.77 6.91 2.84
N TYR A 120 15.17 5.85 3.29
CA TYR A 120 13.89 5.37 2.76
C TYR A 120 13.11 4.66 3.85
N GLY A 121 11.79 4.74 3.74
CA GLY A 121 10.85 4.07 4.64
C GLY A 121 9.66 3.50 3.89
N ILE A 122 9.09 2.44 4.43
CA ILE A 122 7.87 1.81 3.94
C ILE A 122 6.90 1.62 5.11
N GLY A 123 5.67 2.09 4.95
CA GLY A 123 4.58 1.88 5.89
C GLY A 123 3.94 0.51 5.71
N VAL A 124 4.52 -0.55 6.28
CA VAL A 124 4.07 -1.94 6.04
C VAL A 124 2.59 -2.13 6.40
N SER A 125 2.15 -1.65 7.57
CA SER A 125 0.75 -1.71 7.99
C SER A 125 -0.16 -0.82 7.13
N ARG A 126 0.35 0.33 6.69
CA ARG A 126 -0.38 1.25 5.80
C ARG A 126 -0.62 0.64 4.41
N ILE A 127 0.30 -0.21 3.91
CA ILE A 127 0.12 -0.95 2.66
C ILE A 127 -1.09 -1.87 2.74
N VAL A 128 -1.35 -2.51 3.88
CA VAL A 128 -2.52 -3.36 4.08
C VAL A 128 -3.80 -2.55 3.93
N ALA A 129 -3.90 -1.40 4.60
CA ALA A 129 -5.04 -0.50 4.47
C ALA A 129 -5.22 0.00 3.04
N ALA A 130 -4.15 0.43 2.38
CA ALA A 130 -4.18 0.88 0.99
C ALA A 130 -4.61 -0.23 0.02
N ALA A 131 -4.21 -1.49 0.27
CA ALA A 131 -4.64 -2.63 -0.53
C ALA A 131 -6.13 -2.90 -0.38
N ILE A 132 -6.68 -2.77 0.82
CA ILE A 132 -8.13 -2.90 1.09
C ILE A 132 -8.89 -1.80 0.35
N GLU A 133 -8.45 -0.54 0.47
CA GLU A 133 -9.08 0.60 -0.20
C GLU A 133 -9.15 0.45 -1.74
N GLN A 134 -8.18 -0.21 -2.33
CA GLN A 134 -8.15 -0.44 -3.79
C GLN A 134 -8.83 -1.73 -4.24
N ASN A 135 -9.07 -2.66 -3.33
CA ASN A 135 -9.55 -4.00 -3.66
C ASN A 135 -10.69 -4.41 -2.72
N HIS A 136 -11.84 -3.81 -2.90
CA HIS A 136 -13.07 -4.18 -2.21
C HIS A 136 -14.28 -4.01 -3.13
N ASP A 137 -15.38 -4.61 -2.76
CA ASP A 137 -16.70 -4.38 -3.34
C ASP A 137 -17.74 -4.15 -2.24
N ASP A 138 -19.02 -4.08 -2.60
CA ASP A 138 -20.14 -3.85 -1.66
C ASP A 138 -20.30 -4.97 -0.61
N ARG A 139 -19.65 -6.11 -0.79
CA ARG A 139 -19.73 -7.27 0.10
C ARG A 139 -18.56 -7.38 1.04
N GLY A 140 -17.37 -6.98 0.60
CA GLY A 140 -16.17 -7.04 1.41
C GLY A 140 -14.86 -6.86 0.67
N ILE A 141 -13.79 -7.30 1.31
CA ILE A 141 -12.42 -7.18 0.81
C ILE A 141 -12.18 -8.17 -0.33
N GLN A 142 -11.46 -7.73 -1.36
CA GLN A 142 -10.99 -8.56 -2.48
C GLN A 142 -9.45 -8.64 -2.42
N TRP A 143 -8.93 -9.48 -1.55
CA TRP A 143 -7.48 -9.55 -1.35
C TRP A 143 -6.72 -9.91 -2.62
N PRO A 144 -5.63 -9.21 -2.94
CA PRO A 144 -4.63 -9.75 -3.87
C PRO A 144 -4.01 -11.03 -3.30
N ASP A 145 -3.88 -12.07 -4.14
CA ASP A 145 -3.46 -13.42 -3.71
C ASP A 145 -2.21 -13.48 -2.82
N LYS A 146 -1.29 -12.51 -3.00
CA LYS A 146 0.02 -12.51 -2.31
C LYS A 146 0.00 -11.89 -0.93
N ILE A 147 -1.06 -11.19 -0.57
CA ILE A 147 -1.19 -10.47 0.71
C ILE A 147 -2.47 -10.83 1.47
N THR A 148 -3.22 -11.83 0.98
CA THR A 148 -4.34 -12.36 1.74
C THR A 148 -3.85 -12.90 3.08
N PRO A 149 -4.53 -12.57 4.22
CA PRO A 149 -4.10 -13.04 5.54
C PRO A 149 -4.25 -14.55 5.70
N PHE A 150 -5.24 -15.14 5.02
CA PHE A 150 -5.52 -16.58 5.01
C PHE A 150 -5.90 -17.02 3.60
N GLY A 151 -5.43 -18.19 3.19
CA GLY A 151 -5.75 -18.74 1.87
C GLY A 151 -7.13 -19.41 1.80
N VAL A 152 -7.59 -19.97 2.91
CA VAL A 152 -8.84 -20.76 3.00
C VAL A 152 -9.45 -20.54 4.36
N ASN A 153 -10.78 -20.41 4.44
CA ASN A 153 -11.50 -20.54 5.69
C ASN A 153 -12.23 -21.88 5.78
N ILE A 154 -12.39 -22.40 6.98
CA ILE A 154 -13.18 -23.56 7.34
C ILE A 154 -14.26 -23.07 8.27
N ILE A 155 -15.53 -23.14 7.85
CA ILE A 155 -16.67 -22.68 8.61
C ILE A 155 -17.35 -23.91 9.19
N CYS A 156 -17.19 -24.13 10.49
CA CYS A 156 -17.91 -25.16 11.23
C CYS A 156 -19.32 -24.69 11.54
N LEU A 157 -20.35 -25.43 11.11
CA LEU A 157 -21.76 -25.07 11.33
C LEU A 157 -22.29 -25.56 12.68
N ASP A 158 -21.73 -26.64 13.19
CA ASP A 158 -22.12 -27.23 14.48
C ASP A 158 -20.84 -27.53 15.30
N PRO A 159 -20.30 -26.54 16.01
CA PRO A 159 -19.09 -26.70 16.81
C PRO A 159 -19.30 -27.54 18.10
N GLU A 160 -20.54 -27.78 18.50
CA GLU A 160 -20.85 -28.65 19.67
C GLU A 160 -20.80 -30.14 19.30
N SER A 161 -20.82 -30.49 18.02
CA SER A 161 -20.67 -31.86 17.55
C SER A 161 -19.18 -32.25 17.47
N ASP A 162 -18.78 -33.17 18.35
CA ASP A 162 -17.39 -33.72 18.35
C ASP A 162 -17.01 -34.35 17.00
N GLU A 163 -17.98 -34.96 16.29
CA GLU A 163 -17.76 -35.57 14.99
C GLU A 163 -17.43 -34.52 13.92
N ILE A 164 -18.21 -33.43 13.88
CA ILE A 164 -18.01 -32.34 12.93
C ILE A 164 -16.70 -31.60 13.25
N MET A 165 -16.44 -31.30 14.50
CA MET A 165 -15.20 -30.65 14.92
C MET A 165 -13.96 -31.49 14.61
N LYS A 166 -14.06 -32.81 14.71
CA LYS A 166 -12.97 -33.71 14.30
C LYS A 166 -12.68 -33.59 12.81
N VAL A 167 -13.73 -33.58 11.95
CA VAL A 167 -13.56 -33.39 10.50
C VAL A 167 -12.94 -32.03 10.19
N CYS A 168 -13.43 -30.95 10.83
CA CYS A 168 -12.86 -29.61 10.69
C CYS A 168 -11.35 -29.58 11.02
N SER A 169 -10.96 -30.21 12.13
CA SER A 169 -9.57 -30.27 12.60
C SER A 169 -8.69 -31.09 11.69
N GLU A 170 -9.21 -32.19 11.11
CA GLU A 170 -8.49 -33.01 10.14
C GLU A 170 -8.23 -32.22 8.86
N ILE A 171 -9.26 -31.54 8.31
CA ILE A 171 -9.12 -30.71 7.11
C ILE A 171 -8.17 -29.54 7.36
N TYR A 172 -8.26 -28.86 8.51
CA TYR A 172 -7.31 -27.82 8.91
C TYR A 172 -5.86 -28.32 8.87
N SER A 173 -5.65 -29.51 9.46
CA SER A 173 -4.31 -30.13 9.51
C SER A 173 -3.78 -30.51 8.13
N ILE A 174 -4.64 -31.02 7.24
CA ILE A 174 -4.30 -31.36 5.86
C ILE A 174 -3.90 -30.10 5.09
N LEU A 175 -4.70 -29.05 5.16
CA LEU A 175 -4.42 -27.78 4.49
C LEU A 175 -3.10 -27.17 4.96
N LYS A 176 -2.89 -27.13 6.29
CA LYS A 176 -1.64 -26.61 6.87
C LYS A 176 -0.40 -27.39 6.43
N LYS A 177 -0.49 -28.72 6.38
CA LYS A 177 0.59 -29.58 5.87
C LYS A 177 0.85 -29.39 4.37
N SER A 178 -0.18 -28.99 3.61
CA SER A 178 -0.11 -28.70 2.18
C SER A 178 0.39 -27.27 1.86
N GLY A 179 0.78 -26.49 2.89
CA GLY A 179 1.35 -25.16 2.71
C GLY A 179 0.31 -24.03 2.61
N PHE A 180 -0.96 -24.31 2.89
CA PHE A 180 -1.97 -23.28 3.05
C PHE A 180 -1.93 -22.72 4.47
N ASP A 181 -2.44 -21.48 4.61
CA ASP A 181 -2.72 -20.90 5.93
C ASP A 181 -4.24 -20.84 6.13
N PRO A 182 -4.86 -21.86 6.74
CA PRO A 182 -6.30 -21.93 6.93
C PRO A 182 -6.74 -21.16 8.19
N LEU A 183 -7.92 -20.54 8.11
CA LEU A 183 -8.66 -20.00 9.26
C LEU A 183 -9.79 -20.96 9.61
N LEU A 184 -9.88 -21.41 10.87
CA LEU A 184 -11.01 -22.20 11.36
C LEU A 184 -11.94 -21.30 12.18
N ASP A 185 -13.21 -21.25 11.77
CA ASP A 185 -14.29 -20.60 12.53
C ASP A 185 -15.12 -21.66 13.27
N ASP A 186 -14.73 -21.89 14.52
CA ASP A 186 -15.32 -22.82 15.47
C ASP A 186 -16.26 -22.12 16.50
N ARG A 187 -16.58 -20.84 16.27
CA ARG A 187 -17.47 -20.11 17.18
C ARG A 187 -18.89 -20.67 17.13
N ASP A 188 -19.53 -20.79 18.31
CA ASP A 188 -20.95 -21.11 18.41
C ASP A 188 -21.81 -19.86 18.16
N ILE A 189 -22.03 -19.54 16.89
CA ILE A 189 -22.89 -18.46 16.41
C ILE A 189 -23.66 -18.90 15.16
N ARG A 190 -24.74 -18.18 14.85
CA ARG A 190 -25.58 -18.47 13.69
C ARG A 190 -24.78 -18.50 12.39
N ALA A 191 -24.99 -19.53 11.57
CA ALA A 191 -24.31 -19.72 10.28
C ALA A 191 -24.36 -18.48 9.37
N GLY A 192 -25.50 -17.78 9.30
CA GLY A 192 -25.64 -16.57 8.50
C GLY A 192 -24.76 -15.41 8.95
N ILE A 193 -24.38 -15.34 10.24
CA ILE A 193 -23.41 -14.36 10.73
C ILE A 193 -22.02 -14.75 10.27
N LYS A 194 -21.62 -16.02 10.44
CA LYS A 194 -20.34 -16.54 9.96
C LYS A 194 -20.15 -16.23 8.48
N PHE A 195 -21.14 -16.55 7.64
CA PHE A 195 -21.05 -16.31 6.20
C PHE A 195 -20.83 -14.83 5.86
N LYS A 196 -21.58 -13.92 6.49
CA LYS A 196 -21.43 -12.49 6.27
C LYS A 196 -20.05 -11.96 6.70
N GLU A 197 -19.56 -12.41 7.84
CA GLU A 197 -18.25 -11.99 8.34
C GLU A 197 -17.11 -12.53 7.47
N HIS A 198 -17.21 -13.79 7.01
CA HIS A 198 -16.23 -14.35 6.10
C HIS A 198 -16.26 -13.70 4.71
N GLU A 199 -17.44 -13.31 4.21
CA GLU A 199 -17.58 -12.52 2.99
C GLU A 199 -16.92 -11.14 3.16
N LEU A 200 -17.16 -10.47 4.30
CA LEU A 200 -16.52 -9.18 4.62
C LEU A 200 -14.98 -9.29 4.71
N LEU A 201 -14.48 -10.35 5.34
CA LEU A 201 -13.05 -10.63 5.44
C LEU A 201 -12.38 -10.92 4.09
N GLY A 202 -13.16 -11.37 3.10
CA GLY A 202 -12.70 -11.58 1.74
C GLY A 202 -11.70 -12.73 1.56
N ILE A 203 -11.75 -13.78 2.41
CA ILE A 203 -10.90 -14.96 2.25
C ILE A 203 -11.32 -15.70 0.97
N PRO A 204 -10.37 -16.00 0.04
CA PRO A 204 -10.71 -16.44 -1.31
C PRO A 204 -11.52 -17.74 -1.40
N TYR A 205 -11.25 -18.67 -0.50
CA TYR A 205 -11.90 -19.99 -0.50
C TYR A 205 -12.53 -20.31 0.85
N SER A 206 -13.71 -20.93 0.81
CA SER A 206 -14.44 -21.35 2.00
C SER A 206 -14.80 -22.84 1.90
N ILE A 207 -14.52 -23.58 2.98
CA ILE A 207 -15.00 -24.95 3.19
C ILE A 207 -16.03 -24.89 4.30
N ILE A 208 -17.24 -25.35 4.03
CA ILE A 208 -18.36 -25.33 4.97
C ILE A 208 -18.63 -26.77 5.41
N ILE A 209 -18.67 -27.01 6.71
CA ILE A 209 -18.83 -28.34 7.32
C ILE A 209 -19.92 -28.29 8.38
#